data_d2eecea6bfa22521308bb33dbd95f77a
#
_entry.id   d2eecea6bfa22521308bb33dbd95f77a
#
_cell.length_a   1.000
_cell.length_b   1.000
_cell.length_c   1.000
_cell.angle_alpha   90.00
_cell.angle_beta   90.00
_cell.angle_gamma   90.00
#
_symmetry.space_group_name_H-M   'P 1'
#
loop_
_entity.id
_entity.type
_entity.pdbx_description
1 polymer ?
#
loop_
_entity_poly.entity_id
_entity_poly.type
_entity_poly.pdbx_seq_one_letter_code
_entity_poly.pdbx_strand_id
1 'polypeptide(L)'
;EPKGHGTASQIEGPLPFMGTTITVLEDVTTTGESALKAMKVLRNEGFYVNRVVTIVDRQEGAVDTMKEEGIELVSLVTLKELVNVQNE
;
A
#
# COMPACT_ATOMS: atom_id res chain seq x y z
N GLU A 1 -4.93 20.28 -2.04
CA GLU A 1 -5.89 19.87 -1.61
C GLU A 1 -5.84 18.83 -0.65
N PRO A 2 -6.52 18.81 0.15
CA PRO A 2 -6.32 17.96 1.20
C PRO A 2 -6.57 16.62 0.79
N LYS A 3 -6.00 15.98 1.31
CA LYS A 3 -6.05 14.88 1.13
C LYS A 3 -7.02 14.21 1.53
N GLY A 4 -7.22 13.37 0.96
CA GLY A 4 -8.35 12.68 1.20
C GLY A 4 -8.43 12.09 2.49
N HIS A 5 -9.47 12.37 3.10
CA HIS A 5 -9.72 11.68 4.31
C HIS A 5 -10.01 10.26 3.95
N GLY A 6 -9.63 9.36 4.74
CA GLY A 6 -9.93 7.98 4.54
C GLY A 6 -8.92 7.22 3.72
N THR A 7 -7.89 7.89 3.25
CA THR A 7 -6.82 7.17 2.60
C THR A 7 -5.62 7.18 3.52
N ALA A 8 -4.96 6.05 3.63
CA ALA A 8 -3.75 5.92 4.41
C ALA A 8 -2.51 6.05 3.55
N SER A 9 -2.68 6.12 2.25
CA SER A 9 -1.53 6.25 1.35
C SER A 9 -1.08 7.69 1.31
N GLN A 10 0.20 7.91 1.45
CA GLN A 10 0.77 9.25 1.42
C GLN A 10 2.03 9.27 0.58
N ILE A 11 2.21 10.38 -0.11
CA ILE A 11 3.44 10.65 -0.83
C ILE A 11 4.05 11.87 -0.18
N GLU A 12 5.21 11.71 0.44
CA GLU A 12 5.83 12.75 1.22
C GLU A 12 7.23 13.04 0.74
N GLY A 13 7.65 14.27 0.93
CA GLY A 13 8.98 14.70 0.58
C GLY A 13 9.14 14.92 -0.90
N PRO A 14 10.33 15.30 -1.34
CA PRO A 14 10.58 15.49 -2.75
C PRO A 14 10.60 14.14 -3.45
N LEU A 15 10.02 14.10 -4.63
CA LEU A 15 10.04 12.87 -5.41
C LEU A 15 11.39 12.72 -6.13
N PRO A 16 11.82 11.47 -6.30
CA PRO A 16 13.08 11.23 -7.01
C PRO A 16 12.89 11.43 -8.51
N PHE A 17 13.96 11.20 -9.26
CA PHE A 17 13.88 11.28 -10.71
C PHE A 17 12.97 10.19 -11.25
N MET A 18 12.33 10.49 -12.37
CA MET A 18 11.51 9.49 -13.06
C MET A 18 12.36 8.26 -13.37
N GLY A 19 11.70 7.11 -13.39
CA GLY A 19 12.39 5.83 -13.60
C GLY A 19 12.88 5.20 -12.33
N THR A 20 12.78 5.90 -11.19
CA THR A 20 13.14 5.32 -9.91
C THR A 20 12.04 4.36 -9.45
N THR A 21 12.44 3.29 -8.79
CA THR A 21 11.49 2.37 -8.17
C THR A 21 11.11 2.90 -6.80
N ILE A 22 9.81 2.98 -6.56
CA ILE A 22 9.26 3.52 -5.32
C ILE A 22 8.46 2.43 -4.62
N THR A 23 8.62 2.35 -3.31
CA THR A 23 7.80 1.48 -2.47
C THR A 23 6.73 2.34 -1.80
N VAL A 24 5.49 1.89 -1.88
CA VAL A 24 4.37 2.58 -1.25
C VAL A 24 4.22 2.07 0.17
N LEU A 25 4.05 2.99 1.12
CA LEU A 25 3.85 2.63 2.52
C LEU A 25 2.42 2.93 2.93
N GLU A 26 1.84 2.01 3.69
CA GLU A 26 0.47 2.13 4.18
C GLU A 26 0.44 1.84 5.66
N ASP A 27 -0.46 2.48 6.38
CA ASP A 27 -0.70 2.11 7.79
C ASP A 27 -1.52 0.85 7.86
N VAL A 28 -2.72 0.89 7.29
CA VAL A 28 -3.65 -0.23 7.33
C VAL A 28 -4.16 -0.44 5.91
N THR A 29 -4.18 -1.68 5.48
CA THR A 29 -4.69 -2.05 4.17
C THR A 29 -5.88 -2.95 4.31
N THR A 30 -6.97 -2.61 3.66
CA THR A 30 -8.18 -3.43 3.63
C THR A 30 -8.28 -4.11 2.27
N THR A 31 -8.90 -3.47 1.30
CA THR A 31 -9.05 -4.03 -0.04
C THR A 31 -7.88 -3.73 -0.96
N GLY A 32 -7.05 -2.76 -0.59
CA GLY A 32 -5.91 -2.35 -1.40
C GLY A 32 -6.21 -1.21 -2.35
N GLU A 33 -7.42 -0.66 -2.32
CA GLU A 33 -7.78 0.40 -3.27
C GLU A 33 -6.99 1.66 -3.06
N SER A 34 -6.73 2.03 -1.82
CA SER A 34 -5.96 3.23 -1.51
C SER A 34 -4.55 3.14 -2.07
N ALA A 35 -3.90 2.01 -1.83
CA ALA A 35 -2.57 1.78 -2.34
C ALA A 35 -2.57 1.70 -3.86
N LEU A 36 -3.61 1.12 -4.43
CA LEU A 36 -3.72 1.01 -5.88
C LEU A 36 -3.81 2.39 -6.52
N LYS A 37 -4.57 3.30 -5.91
CA LYS A 37 -4.68 4.66 -6.43
C LYS A 37 -3.32 5.36 -6.38
N ALA A 38 -2.62 5.25 -5.27
CA ALA A 38 -1.30 5.85 -5.13
C ALA A 38 -0.33 5.29 -6.17
N MET A 39 -0.37 3.98 -6.36
CA MET A 39 0.49 3.33 -7.31
C MET A 39 0.23 3.82 -8.73
N LYS A 40 -1.04 3.98 -9.09
CA LYS A 40 -1.39 4.43 -10.45
C LYS A 40 -0.94 5.87 -10.69
N VAL A 41 -1.06 6.72 -9.69
CA VAL A 41 -0.58 8.09 -9.80
C VAL A 41 0.93 8.10 -10.04
N LEU A 42 1.66 7.31 -9.26
CA LEU A 42 3.11 7.26 -9.37
C LEU A 42 3.55 6.69 -10.72
N ARG A 43 2.89 5.63 -11.17
CA ARG A 43 3.22 5.05 -12.47
C ARG A 43 2.95 6.04 -13.60
N ASN A 44 1.88 6.81 -13.47
CA ASN A 44 1.55 7.83 -14.47
C ASN A 44 2.61 8.93 -14.51
N GLU A 45 3.28 9.19 -13.38
CA GLU A 45 4.32 10.20 -13.31
C GLU A 45 5.68 9.66 -13.74
N GLY A 46 5.76 8.41 -14.16
CA GLY A 46 6.98 7.85 -14.69
C GLY A 46 7.82 7.05 -13.71
N PHE A 47 7.24 6.70 -12.57
CA PHE A 47 7.98 5.90 -11.59
C PHE A 47 7.59 4.42 -11.70
N TYR A 48 8.45 3.55 -11.19
CA TYR A 48 8.14 2.14 -11.10
C TYR A 48 7.66 1.83 -9.69
N VAL A 49 6.56 1.11 -9.58
CA VAL A 49 6.05 0.67 -8.28
C VAL A 49 5.80 -0.81 -8.39
N ASN A 50 6.50 -1.61 -7.59
CA ASN A 50 6.31 -3.06 -7.60
C ASN A 50 6.13 -3.63 -6.20
N ARG A 51 6.05 -2.78 -5.18
CA ARG A 51 5.89 -3.24 -3.81
C ARG A 51 5.11 -2.23 -2.97
N VAL A 52 4.23 -2.75 -2.15
CA VAL A 52 3.52 -1.97 -1.14
C VAL A 52 3.83 -2.61 0.20
N VAL A 53 4.25 -1.81 1.18
CA VAL A 53 4.48 -2.30 2.54
C VAL A 53 3.40 -1.69 3.41
N THR A 54 2.69 -2.52 4.15
CA THR A 54 1.65 -2.06 5.06
C THR A 54 1.96 -2.57 6.46
N ILE A 55 1.60 -1.79 7.47
CA ILE A 55 1.80 -2.23 8.84
C ILE A 55 0.79 -3.32 9.15
N VAL A 56 -0.47 -3.10 8.82
CA VAL A 56 -1.53 -4.07 9.09
C VAL A 56 -2.28 -4.40 7.81
N ASP A 57 -2.36 -5.67 7.47
CA ASP A 57 -3.21 -6.15 6.40
C ASP A 57 -4.44 -6.78 7.02
N ARG A 58 -5.60 -6.18 6.77
CA ARG A 58 -6.85 -6.69 7.31
C ARG A 58 -7.40 -7.88 6.53
N GLN A 59 -6.68 -8.28 5.49
CA GLN A 59 -6.99 -9.51 4.76
C GLN A 59 -8.36 -9.47 4.10
N GLU A 60 -8.64 -8.35 3.44
CA GLU A 60 -9.90 -8.15 2.72
C GLU A 60 -9.67 -8.11 1.21
N GLY A 61 -8.68 -8.85 0.75
CA GLY A 61 -8.45 -9.01 -0.68
C GLY A 61 -7.29 -8.23 -1.25
N ALA A 62 -6.56 -7.48 -0.42
CA ALA A 62 -5.49 -6.62 -0.93
C ALA A 62 -4.37 -7.40 -1.61
N VAL A 63 -4.00 -8.56 -1.06
CA VAL A 63 -2.93 -9.36 -1.64
C VAL A 63 -3.25 -9.69 -3.09
N ASP A 64 -4.47 -10.15 -3.35
CA ASP A 64 -4.87 -10.53 -4.70
C ASP A 64 -4.99 -9.31 -5.60
N THR A 65 -5.52 -8.21 -5.09
CA THR A 65 -5.64 -6.97 -5.86
C THR A 65 -4.28 -6.48 -6.31
N MET A 66 -3.31 -6.48 -5.39
CA MET A 66 -1.96 -6.03 -5.72
C MET A 66 -1.29 -7.00 -6.69
N LYS A 67 -1.51 -8.30 -6.49
CA LYS A 67 -0.89 -9.30 -7.34
C LYS A 67 -1.34 -9.15 -8.78
N GLU A 68 -2.60 -8.80 -8.99
CA GLU A 68 -3.11 -8.60 -10.35
C GLU A 68 -2.41 -7.43 -11.04
N GLU A 69 -1.87 -6.50 -10.28
CA GLU A 69 -1.14 -5.36 -10.84
C GLU A 69 0.37 -5.59 -10.85
N GLY A 70 0.81 -6.81 -10.55
CA GLY A 70 2.23 -7.10 -10.51
C GLY A 70 2.93 -6.53 -9.30
N ILE A 71 2.20 -6.31 -8.21
CA ILE A 71 2.73 -5.68 -7.01
C ILE A 71 2.76 -6.68 -5.87
N GLU A 72 3.87 -6.70 -5.15
CA GLU A 72 3.98 -7.51 -3.94
C GLU A 72 3.47 -6.71 -2.75
N LEU A 73 2.56 -7.29 -1.97
CA LEU A 73 2.11 -6.68 -0.74
C LEU A 73 2.83 -7.35 0.42
N VAL A 74 3.60 -6.56 1.17
CA VAL A 74 4.31 -7.05 2.33
C VAL A 74 3.65 -6.44 3.56
N SER A 75 3.19 -7.27 4.48
CA SER A 75 2.59 -6.76 5.72
C SER A 75 3.46 -7.14 6.89
N LEU A 76 3.53 -6.26 7.88
CA LEU A 76 4.23 -6.56 9.11
C LEU A 76 3.37 -7.42 10.01
N VAL A 77 2.06 -7.16 10.02
CA VAL A 77 1.10 -7.90 10.82
C VAL A 77 -0.17 -8.08 10.02
N THR A 78 -0.79 -9.24 10.12
CA THR A 78 -2.11 -9.46 9.52
C THR A 78 -3.18 -9.36 10.60
N LEU A 79 -4.42 -9.17 10.19
CA LEU A 79 -5.54 -9.14 11.14
C LEU A 79 -5.62 -10.45 11.91
N LYS A 80 -5.38 -11.56 11.25
CA LYS A 80 -5.42 -12.87 11.88
C LYS A 80 -4.39 -12.94 13.02
N GLU A 81 -3.21 -12.41 12.78
CA GLU A 81 -2.16 -12.41 13.80
C GLU A 81 -2.52 -11.52 14.98
N LEU A 82 -3.15 -10.37 14.72
CA LEU A 82 -3.59 -9.48 15.77
C LEU A 82 -4.65 -10.13 16.65
N VAL A 83 -5.60 -10.80 16.04
CA VAL A 83 -6.65 -11.49 16.78
C VAL A 83 -6.06 -12.59 17.64
N ASN A 84 -5.09 -13.33 17.13
CA ASN A 84 -4.46 -14.38 17.90
C ASN A 84 -3.73 -13.83 19.12
N VAL A 85 -3.05 -12.69 18.96
CA VAL A 85 -2.37 -12.05 20.07
C VAL A 85 -3.38 -11.64 21.15
N GLN A 86 -4.53 -11.10 20.74
CA GLN A 86 -5.54 -10.67 21.70
C GLN A 86 -6.17 -11.85 22.44
N ASN A 87 -6.16 -13.00 21.87
CA ASN A 87 -6.75 -14.19 22.50
C ASN A 87 -5.79 -14.93 23.42
N GLU A 88 -4.56 -14.49 23.48
CA GLU A 88 -3.61 -15.06 24.43
C GLU A 88 -3.69 -14.32 25.75
#